data_53ee510549ef0a651b680061143b54c6
#
_entry.id   53ee510549ef0a651b680061143b54c6
#
_cell.length_a   1.000
_cell.length_b   1.000
_cell.length_c   1.000
_cell.angle_alpha   90.00
_cell.angle_beta   90.00
_cell.angle_gamma   90.00
#
_symmetry.space_group_name_H-M   'P 1'
#
loop_
_entity.id
_entity.type
_entity.pdbx_description
1 polymer ?
#
loop_
_entity_poly.entity_id
_entity_poly.type
_entity_poly.pdbx_seq_one_letter_code
_entity_poly.pdbx_strand_id
1 'polypeptide(L)'
;MSTIKDELVAELERRVGDKILERTNADLLEKLIRNADSDSEAMMIAELGTTYKRTGLHFDKRLEKMTSDIRYFRKNEKLSFHTDDAKPTHKLIIGDNYEALQNLLIQYKGKVSVIYIDPPYGKDSMGEFAQTNYENAITRDNLLSMLYPRLMLAKQLLSDNGVIFCSIDDKNQAYVKCLFDEVFGEGNFISCVSWLRNYASANDSKRFASVVDYLLVYGKTRNYTRNLLPRTDKQNQLYKYDSLDGKGKWRPDNLSVRTYSANYDYPIINPNTGEAYNPPKGRCWMTNKETVERWINEGRVFFGQDKKGAPQ
;
A
#
# COMPACT_ATOMS: atom_id res chain seq x y z
N MET A 1 5.06 55.40 8.19
CA MET A 1 5.98 54.39 7.64
C MET A 1 5.63 53.06 8.32
N SER A 2 5.38 52.02 7.56
CA SER A 2 5.20 50.68 8.13
C SER A 2 6.49 50.24 8.83
N THR A 3 6.36 49.61 9.97
CA THR A 3 7.54 49.05 10.66
C THR A 3 7.87 47.69 10.04
N ILE A 4 9.12 47.23 10.16
CA ILE A 4 9.53 45.91 9.69
C ILE A 4 8.60 44.80 10.26
N LYS A 5 8.20 44.94 11.51
CA LYS A 5 7.24 44.03 12.15
C LYS A 5 5.88 44.03 11.47
N ASP A 6 5.37 45.18 11.02
CA ASP A 6 4.10 45.25 10.30
C ASP A 6 4.18 44.59 8.94
N GLU A 7 5.32 44.71 8.25
CA GLU A 7 5.54 44.04 6.96
C GLU A 7 5.63 42.52 7.12
N LEU A 8 6.28 42.05 8.16
CA LEU A 8 6.36 40.63 8.49
C LEU A 8 4.97 40.03 8.82
N VAL A 9 4.16 40.78 9.58
CA VAL A 9 2.79 40.36 9.90
C VAL A 9 1.90 40.35 8.66
N ALA A 10 2.03 41.35 7.78
CA ALA A 10 1.31 41.34 6.49
C ALA A 10 1.69 40.14 5.61
N GLU A 11 2.96 39.71 5.64
CA GLU A 11 3.42 38.51 4.96
C GLU A 11 2.82 37.24 5.55
N LEU A 12 2.66 37.14 6.89
CA LEU A 12 1.96 36.00 7.52
C LEU A 12 0.50 35.91 7.04
N GLU A 13 -0.21 37.06 6.98
CA GLU A 13 -1.59 37.12 6.48
C GLU A 13 -1.70 36.65 5.03
N ARG A 14 -0.75 37.07 4.19
CA ARG A 14 -0.69 36.61 2.80
C ARG A 14 -0.53 35.09 2.72
N ARG A 15 0.35 34.51 3.54
CA ARG A 15 0.60 33.06 3.59
C ARG A 15 -0.62 32.27 4.09
N VAL A 16 -1.40 32.83 4.98
CA VAL A 16 -2.68 32.25 5.39
C VAL A 16 -3.67 32.28 4.23
N GLY A 17 -3.75 33.40 3.48
CA GLY A 17 -4.58 33.53 2.28
C GLY A 17 -4.19 32.50 1.21
N ASP A 18 -2.90 32.27 1.01
CA ASP A 18 -2.34 31.28 0.07
C ASP A 18 -2.42 29.83 0.60
N LYS A 19 -3.00 29.62 1.78
CA LYS A 19 -3.10 28.31 2.47
C LYS A 19 -1.74 27.62 2.72
N ILE A 20 -0.69 28.41 2.86
CA ILE A 20 0.68 27.96 3.17
C ILE A 20 0.89 27.91 4.68
N LEU A 21 0.18 28.74 5.44
CA LEU A 21 0.28 28.86 6.89
C LEU A 21 -1.12 28.73 7.51
N GLU A 22 -1.23 27.94 8.58
CA GLU A 22 -2.48 27.87 9.35
C GLU A 22 -2.74 29.14 10.15
N ARG A 23 -4.02 29.50 10.29
CA ARG A 23 -4.44 30.71 11.04
C ARG A 23 -3.93 30.69 12.47
N THR A 24 -4.07 29.57 13.18
CA THR A 24 -3.61 29.43 14.58
C THR A 24 -2.10 29.63 14.74
N ASN A 25 -1.31 29.16 13.77
CA ASN A 25 0.14 29.32 13.75
C ASN A 25 0.52 30.78 13.37
N ALA A 26 -0.21 31.39 12.44
CA ALA A 26 -0.04 32.79 12.07
C ALA A 26 -0.29 33.71 13.27
N ASP A 27 -1.37 33.49 13.99
CA ASP A 27 -1.72 34.28 15.19
C ASP A 27 -0.65 34.18 16.31
N LEU A 28 -0.06 32.97 16.47
CA LEU A 28 1.03 32.78 17.43
C LEU A 28 2.32 33.48 16.96
N LEU A 29 2.67 33.34 15.67
CA LEU A 29 3.84 33.98 15.07
C LEU A 29 3.70 35.52 15.10
N GLU A 30 2.53 36.08 14.78
CA GLU A 30 2.24 37.50 14.91
C GLU A 30 2.52 38.00 16.32
N LYS A 31 1.99 37.28 17.32
CA LYS A 31 2.23 37.65 18.74
C LYS A 31 3.72 37.63 19.08
N LEU A 32 4.47 36.66 18.62
CA LEU A 32 5.91 36.57 18.85
C LEU A 32 6.68 37.68 18.13
N ILE A 33 6.37 37.96 16.85
CA ILE A 33 6.98 39.02 16.06
C ILE A 33 6.75 40.40 16.72
N ARG A 34 5.52 40.69 17.16
CA ARG A 34 5.19 41.96 17.79
C ARG A 34 5.92 42.16 19.13
N ASN A 35 6.20 41.09 19.87
CA ASN A 35 6.89 41.08 21.14
C ASN A 35 8.42 40.92 21.03
N ALA A 36 8.97 40.77 19.82
CA ALA A 36 10.41 40.63 19.61
C ALA A 36 11.16 41.87 20.08
N ASP A 37 12.32 41.71 20.70
CA ASP A 37 13.13 42.80 21.25
C ASP A 37 13.85 43.62 20.17
N SER A 38 14.01 43.05 18.96
CA SER A 38 14.67 43.69 17.82
C SER A 38 14.05 43.28 16.49
N ASP A 39 14.30 44.08 15.45
CA ASP A 39 13.89 43.72 14.06
C ASP A 39 14.57 42.44 13.58
N SER A 40 15.83 42.22 13.97
CA SER A 40 16.56 40.99 13.66
C SER A 40 15.90 39.75 14.27
N GLU A 41 15.45 39.86 15.51
CA GLU A 41 14.72 38.78 16.18
C GLU A 41 13.36 38.54 15.52
N ALA A 42 12.64 39.62 15.18
CA ALA A 42 11.37 39.53 14.48
C ALA A 42 11.51 38.81 13.12
N MET A 43 12.59 39.10 12.36
CA MET A 43 12.90 38.41 11.13
C MET A 43 13.22 36.93 11.37
N MET A 44 14.00 36.56 12.36
CA MET A 44 14.29 35.18 12.73
C MET A 44 13.03 34.42 13.10
N ILE A 45 12.12 35.02 13.87
CA ILE A 45 10.83 34.44 14.23
C ILE A 45 9.97 34.19 12.98
N ALA A 46 9.92 35.17 12.06
CA ALA A 46 9.22 35.04 10.80
C ALA A 46 9.80 33.89 9.92
N GLU A 47 11.11 33.69 9.95
CA GLU A 47 11.81 32.61 9.27
C GLU A 47 11.55 31.24 9.89
N LEU A 48 11.38 31.13 11.20
CA LEU A 48 10.98 29.87 11.85
C LEU A 48 9.68 29.30 11.27
N GLY A 49 8.77 30.16 10.84
CA GLY A 49 7.56 29.78 10.10
C GLY A 49 7.77 29.48 8.61
N THR A 50 8.97 29.76 8.04
CA THR A 50 9.22 29.77 6.60
C THR A 50 10.35 28.86 6.12
N THR A 51 11.11 28.26 7.04
CA THR A 51 12.35 27.54 6.72
C THR A 51 12.15 26.32 5.83
N TYR A 52 10.91 25.96 5.53
CA TYR A 52 10.62 24.91 4.56
C TYR A 52 9.56 25.40 3.58
N LYS A 53 9.99 25.75 2.36
CA LYS A 53 9.12 25.60 1.20
C LYS A 53 8.85 24.09 1.12
N ARG A 54 7.80 23.67 1.82
CA ARG A 54 7.45 22.27 1.89
C ARG A 54 7.01 21.83 0.51
N THR A 55 7.92 21.23 -0.23
CA THR A 55 7.58 20.47 -1.42
C THR A 55 7.25 19.06 -0.94
N GLY A 56 6.05 18.59 -1.17
CA GLY A 56 5.67 17.25 -0.78
C GLY A 56 4.29 17.16 -0.13
N LEU A 57 4.07 16.06 0.57
CA LEU A 57 2.82 15.76 1.25
C LEU A 57 2.74 16.56 2.56
N HIS A 58 1.67 17.33 2.70
CA HIS A 58 1.31 18.03 3.94
C HIS A 58 -0.10 17.66 4.33
N PHE A 59 -0.31 17.32 5.60
CA PHE A 59 -1.63 17.21 6.20
C PHE A 59 -1.53 17.54 7.69
N ASP A 60 -2.63 18.02 8.26
CA ASP A 60 -2.68 18.30 9.69
C ASP A 60 -2.88 16.98 10.45
N LYS A 61 -1.94 16.65 11.32
CA LYS A 61 -2.11 15.57 12.30
C LYS A 61 -3.10 16.01 13.37
N ARG A 62 -4.37 16.17 12.98
CA ARG A 62 -5.42 16.53 13.95
C ARG A 62 -5.67 15.36 14.87
N LEU A 63 -5.61 15.62 16.16
CA LEU A 63 -6.20 14.72 17.13
C LEU A 63 -7.71 14.91 17.05
N GLU A 64 -8.44 13.80 16.94
CA GLU A 64 -9.89 13.84 17.08
C GLU A 64 -10.22 14.52 18.41
N LYS A 65 -11.28 15.36 18.42
CA LYS A 65 -11.73 16.01 19.64
C LYS A 65 -12.06 14.93 20.66
N MET A 66 -11.34 14.90 21.76
CA MET A 66 -11.71 14.08 22.90
C MET A 66 -13.04 14.65 23.44
N THR A 67 -14.13 13.95 23.19
CA THR A 67 -15.40 14.26 23.84
C THR A 67 -15.32 13.73 25.27
N SER A 68 -15.92 14.45 26.22
CA SER A 68 -16.09 13.96 27.60
C SER A 68 -17.03 12.75 27.69
N ASP A 69 -17.69 12.41 26.57
CA ASP A 69 -18.68 11.35 26.52
C ASP A 69 -18.00 9.98 26.37
N ILE A 70 -18.35 9.09 27.28
CA ILE A 70 -17.94 7.69 27.20
C ILE A 70 -18.92 6.98 26.27
N ARG A 71 -18.44 6.54 25.09
CA ARG A 71 -19.22 5.75 24.14
C ARG A 71 -18.85 4.28 24.25
N TYR A 72 -19.85 3.40 24.18
CA TYR A 72 -19.70 1.97 24.30
C TYR A 72 -20.62 1.22 23.35
N PHE A 73 -20.27 -0.01 23.00
CA PHE A 73 -21.11 -0.85 22.16
C PHE A 73 -22.37 -1.29 22.89
N ARG A 74 -23.52 -1.07 22.26
CA ARG A 74 -24.80 -1.60 22.70
C ARG A 74 -25.27 -2.68 21.74
N LYS A 75 -25.51 -3.88 22.25
CA LYS A 75 -26.06 -4.97 21.44
C LYS A 75 -27.50 -4.65 21.03
N ASN A 76 -27.81 -4.80 19.76
CA ASN A 76 -29.17 -4.72 19.25
C ASN A 76 -29.79 -6.13 19.25
N GLU A 77 -30.58 -6.45 20.28
CA GLU A 77 -31.15 -7.78 20.44
C GLU A 77 -32.09 -8.16 19.30
N LYS A 78 -32.81 -7.19 18.70
CA LYS A 78 -33.74 -7.44 17.59
C LYS A 78 -33.06 -7.86 16.30
N LEU A 79 -31.81 -7.38 16.07
CA LEU A 79 -31.01 -7.66 14.88
C LEU A 79 -29.94 -8.74 15.15
N SER A 80 -29.85 -9.21 16.39
CA SER A 80 -28.87 -10.26 16.76
C SER A 80 -29.54 -11.61 16.69
N PHE A 81 -28.97 -12.53 15.93
CA PHE A 81 -29.44 -13.91 15.85
C PHE A 81 -28.27 -14.88 16.00
N HIS A 82 -28.55 -16.06 16.46
CA HIS A 82 -27.59 -17.12 16.65
C HIS A 82 -28.02 -18.35 15.85
N THR A 83 -27.11 -18.91 15.08
CA THR A 83 -27.43 -20.02 14.18
C THR A 83 -26.81 -21.34 14.63
N ASP A 84 -25.62 -21.32 15.20
CA ASP A 84 -24.87 -22.52 15.58
C ASP A 84 -23.63 -22.11 16.41
N ASP A 85 -23.44 -22.72 17.57
CA ASP A 85 -22.30 -22.44 18.47
C ASP A 85 -20.95 -22.83 17.86
N ALA A 86 -20.93 -23.76 16.92
CA ALA A 86 -19.72 -24.21 16.26
C ALA A 86 -19.22 -23.27 15.14
N LYS A 87 -20.02 -22.28 14.76
CA LYS A 87 -19.68 -21.35 13.66
C LYS A 87 -19.03 -20.05 14.16
N PRO A 88 -18.16 -19.44 13.35
CA PRO A 88 -17.57 -18.14 13.68
C PRO A 88 -18.65 -17.07 13.92
N THR A 89 -18.46 -16.26 14.95
CA THR A 89 -19.33 -15.12 15.25
C THR A 89 -18.98 -13.94 14.38
N HIS A 90 -19.97 -13.36 13.70
CA HIS A 90 -19.87 -12.12 12.95
C HIS A 90 -20.46 -10.97 13.76
N LYS A 91 -19.82 -9.80 13.72
CA LYS A 91 -20.27 -8.59 14.41
C LYS A 91 -20.39 -7.46 13.41
N LEU A 92 -21.58 -6.85 13.31
CA LEU A 92 -21.82 -5.60 12.61
C LEU A 92 -21.82 -4.47 13.64
N ILE A 93 -20.97 -3.47 13.44
CA ILE A 93 -20.87 -2.29 14.30
C ILE A 93 -21.32 -1.09 13.48
N ILE A 94 -22.32 -0.36 13.98
CA ILE A 94 -22.89 0.82 13.34
C ILE A 94 -22.58 2.04 14.22
N GLY A 95 -21.89 3.03 13.66
CA GLY A 95 -21.49 4.25 14.36
C GLY A 95 -20.24 4.87 13.72
N ASP A 96 -19.72 5.94 14.34
CA ASP A 96 -18.43 6.51 13.92
C ASP A 96 -17.30 5.49 14.15
N ASN A 97 -16.48 5.32 13.13
CA ASN A 97 -15.44 4.29 13.15
C ASN A 97 -14.29 4.62 14.10
N TYR A 98 -14.01 5.91 14.40
CA TYR A 98 -12.97 6.28 15.36
C TYR A 98 -13.29 5.76 16.76
N GLU A 99 -14.50 6.01 17.24
CA GLU A 99 -14.99 5.56 18.54
C GLU A 99 -15.14 4.03 18.58
N ALA A 100 -15.60 3.45 17.47
CA ALA A 100 -15.69 2.01 17.33
C ALA A 100 -14.31 1.34 17.47
N LEU A 101 -13.28 1.88 16.81
CA LEU A 101 -11.91 1.39 16.88
C LEU A 101 -11.33 1.50 18.30
N GLN A 102 -11.60 2.61 19.01
CA GLN A 102 -11.19 2.77 20.42
C GLN A 102 -11.78 1.69 21.32
N ASN A 103 -13.08 1.41 21.16
CA ASN A 103 -13.76 0.35 21.91
C ASN A 103 -13.23 -1.05 21.56
N LEU A 104 -12.95 -1.30 20.29
CA LEU A 104 -12.37 -2.58 19.85
C LEU A 104 -10.99 -2.84 20.46
N LEU A 105 -10.19 -1.81 20.74
CA LEU A 105 -8.88 -1.99 21.38
C LEU A 105 -8.96 -2.68 22.74
N ILE A 106 -10.07 -2.53 23.48
CA ILE A 106 -10.25 -3.16 24.79
C ILE A 106 -10.13 -4.69 24.69
N GLN A 107 -10.70 -5.28 23.63
CA GLN A 107 -10.78 -6.74 23.47
C GLN A 107 -9.85 -7.29 22.39
N TYR A 108 -9.55 -6.51 21.35
CA TYR A 108 -8.91 -6.96 20.11
C TYR A 108 -7.53 -6.36 19.85
N LYS A 109 -6.93 -5.64 20.80
CA LYS A 109 -5.56 -5.11 20.66
C LYS A 109 -4.58 -6.24 20.31
N GLY A 110 -3.89 -6.12 19.18
CA GLY A 110 -2.90 -7.10 18.72
C GLY A 110 -3.48 -8.45 18.29
N LYS A 111 -4.78 -8.56 18.01
CA LYS A 111 -5.44 -9.83 17.69
C LYS A 111 -6.03 -9.91 16.28
N VAL A 112 -6.16 -8.77 15.59
CA VAL A 112 -6.78 -8.73 14.27
C VAL A 112 -5.77 -9.17 13.21
N SER A 113 -6.11 -10.20 12.44
CA SER A 113 -5.23 -10.74 11.41
C SER A 113 -5.29 -9.92 10.11
N VAL A 114 -6.47 -9.40 9.76
CA VAL A 114 -6.70 -8.67 8.51
C VAL A 114 -7.64 -7.49 8.77
N ILE A 115 -7.26 -6.34 8.27
CA ILE A 115 -8.11 -5.15 8.20
C ILE A 115 -8.28 -4.78 6.72
N TYR A 116 -9.51 -4.52 6.30
CA TYR A 116 -9.82 -3.93 5.01
C TYR A 116 -10.55 -2.60 5.22
N ILE A 117 -10.08 -1.54 4.58
CA ILE A 117 -10.74 -0.24 4.62
C ILE A 117 -11.02 0.27 3.20
N ASP A 118 -12.16 0.94 3.08
CA ASP A 118 -12.60 1.64 1.89
C ASP A 118 -12.95 3.10 2.28
N PRO A 119 -11.94 3.99 2.35
CA PRO A 119 -12.15 5.37 2.77
C PRO A 119 -12.87 6.18 1.67
N PRO A 120 -13.50 7.31 2.00
CA PRO A 120 -14.05 8.20 0.98
C PRO A 120 -12.93 8.74 0.08
N TYR A 121 -13.11 8.70 -1.25
CA TYR A 121 -12.11 9.11 -2.23
C TYR A 121 -12.10 10.63 -2.51
N GLY A 122 -12.93 11.42 -1.81
CA GLY A 122 -13.06 12.86 -1.97
C GLY A 122 -14.27 13.28 -2.82
N LYS A 123 -14.45 14.60 -2.98
CA LYS A 123 -15.65 15.21 -3.58
C LYS A 123 -16.01 14.70 -4.98
N ASP A 124 -15.01 14.40 -5.78
CA ASP A 124 -15.21 14.06 -7.19
C ASP A 124 -15.65 12.59 -7.40
N SER A 125 -15.58 11.75 -6.37
CA SER A 125 -15.88 10.32 -6.46
C SER A 125 -17.20 9.92 -5.82
N MET A 126 -17.82 10.77 -4.99
CA MET A 126 -19.00 10.41 -4.19
C MET A 126 -20.33 10.95 -4.72
N GLY A 127 -20.36 11.79 -5.78
CA GLY A 127 -21.58 12.34 -6.34
C GLY A 127 -22.48 13.02 -5.31
N GLU A 128 -23.79 13.05 -5.55
CA GLU A 128 -24.79 13.66 -4.64
C GLU A 128 -24.87 12.98 -3.26
N PHE A 129 -24.47 11.72 -3.14
CA PHE A 129 -24.43 10.98 -1.87
C PHE A 129 -23.39 11.50 -0.88
N ALA A 130 -22.36 12.21 -1.33
CA ALA A 130 -21.37 12.84 -0.46
C ALA A 130 -21.93 14.00 0.36
N GLN A 131 -23.05 14.56 -0.04
CA GLN A 131 -23.65 15.74 0.60
C GLN A 131 -24.42 15.42 1.88
N THR A 132 -24.71 14.17 2.19
CA THR A 132 -25.67 13.84 3.25
C THR A 132 -25.05 13.59 4.63
N ASN A 133 -23.73 13.34 4.77
CA ASN A 133 -23.13 12.96 6.05
C ASN A 133 -21.86 13.72 6.46
N TYR A 134 -21.30 14.56 5.63
CA TYR A 134 -20.15 15.39 5.95
C TYR A 134 -20.40 16.81 5.48
N GLU A 135 -20.65 17.73 6.40
CA GLU A 135 -20.96 19.16 6.13
C GLU A 135 -19.84 19.92 5.40
N ASN A 136 -18.67 19.33 5.26
CA ASN A 136 -17.55 19.91 4.55
C ASN A 136 -17.07 19.00 3.43
N ALA A 137 -16.90 19.60 2.26
CA ALA A 137 -16.18 18.97 1.16
C ALA A 137 -14.86 18.40 1.64
N ILE A 138 -14.74 17.06 1.62
CA ILE A 138 -13.49 16.42 2.00
C ILE A 138 -12.45 16.82 0.98
N THR A 139 -11.62 17.78 1.34
CA THR A 139 -10.37 18.06 0.61
C THR A 139 -9.40 16.91 0.86
N ARG A 140 -8.37 16.80 0.05
CA ARG A 140 -7.31 15.79 0.26
C ARG A 140 -6.71 15.87 1.66
N ASP A 141 -6.44 17.06 2.16
CA ASP A 141 -5.85 17.28 3.48
C ASP A 141 -6.79 16.80 4.58
N ASN A 142 -8.10 17.04 4.44
CA ASN A 142 -9.10 16.54 5.39
C ASN A 142 -9.21 15.01 5.34
N LEU A 143 -9.07 14.38 4.16
CA LEU A 143 -9.04 12.92 4.03
C LEU A 143 -7.86 12.33 4.84
N LEU A 144 -6.66 12.87 4.65
CA LEU A 144 -5.47 12.39 5.34
C LEU A 144 -5.54 12.65 6.84
N SER A 145 -6.02 13.83 7.25
CA SER A 145 -6.21 14.21 8.66
C SER A 145 -7.24 13.31 9.36
N MET A 146 -8.31 12.92 8.66
CA MET A 146 -9.32 11.98 9.16
C MET A 146 -8.76 10.55 9.26
N LEU A 147 -8.00 10.11 8.27
CA LEU A 147 -7.47 8.75 8.24
C LEU A 147 -6.37 8.53 9.28
N TYR A 148 -5.51 9.51 9.52
CA TYR A 148 -4.34 9.37 10.39
C TYR A 148 -4.66 8.76 11.76
N PRO A 149 -5.56 9.32 12.59
CA PRO A 149 -5.86 8.76 13.91
C PRO A 149 -6.52 7.38 13.83
N ARG A 150 -7.30 7.12 12.80
CA ARG A 150 -7.96 5.82 12.57
C ARG A 150 -6.95 4.74 12.20
N LEU A 151 -5.97 5.05 11.37
CA LEU A 151 -4.87 4.15 11.01
C LEU A 151 -3.96 3.85 12.21
N MET A 152 -3.73 4.83 13.09
CA MET A 152 -3.00 4.62 14.34
C MET A 152 -3.68 3.61 15.26
N LEU A 153 -5.02 3.65 15.35
CA LEU A 153 -5.82 2.67 16.10
C LEU A 153 -5.84 1.30 15.38
N ALA A 154 -6.01 1.30 14.07
CA ALA A 154 -5.99 0.09 13.25
C ALA A 154 -4.66 -0.67 13.40
N LYS A 155 -3.53 0.04 13.38
CA LYS A 155 -2.20 -0.55 13.62
C LYS A 155 -2.11 -1.24 14.99
N GLN A 156 -2.72 -0.66 16.03
CA GLN A 156 -2.74 -1.27 17.36
C GLN A 156 -3.62 -2.52 17.43
N LEU A 157 -4.70 -2.58 16.64
CA LEU A 157 -5.57 -3.75 16.56
C LEU A 157 -4.90 -4.92 15.86
N LEU A 158 -4.07 -4.67 14.84
CA LEU A 158 -3.40 -5.72 14.08
C LEU A 158 -2.46 -6.55 14.95
N SER A 159 -2.48 -7.86 14.74
CA SER A 159 -1.47 -8.80 15.24
C SER A 159 -0.12 -8.55 14.52
N ASP A 160 0.98 -9.07 15.06
CA ASP A 160 2.32 -8.77 14.51
C ASP A 160 2.52 -9.31 13.08
N ASN A 161 1.80 -10.36 12.70
CA ASN A 161 1.74 -10.87 11.32
C ASN A 161 0.50 -10.37 10.56
N GLY A 162 -0.24 -9.43 11.12
CA GLY A 162 -1.47 -8.88 10.53
C GLY A 162 -1.19 -7.94 9.35
N VAL A 163 -2.18 -7.84 8.47
CA VAL A 163 -2.10 -7.09 7.21
C VAL A 163 -3.29 -6.16 7.09
N ILE A 164 -3.06 -4.94 6.58
CA ILE A 164 -4.11 -3.99 6.24
C ILE A 164 -4.17 -3.78 4.73
N PHE A 165 -5.40 -3.74 4.21
CA PHE A 165 -5.73 -3.41 2.83
C PHE A 165 -6.51 -2.10 2.82
N CYS A 166 -6.18 -1.20 1.87
CA CYS A 166 -6.88 0.05 1.66
C CYS A 166 -7.17 0.23 0.17
N SER A 167 -8.46 0.24 -0.19
CA SER A 167 -8.87 0.64 -1.54
C SER A 167 -8.81 2.15 -1.69
N ILE A 168 -8.37 2.63 -2.84
CA ILE A 168 -8.24 4.07 -3.14
C ILE A 168 -8.20 4.31 -4.65
N ASP A 169 -8.68 5.49 -5.05
CA ASP A 169 -8.64 5.94 -6.44
C ASP A 169 -7.25 6.43 -6.87
N ASP A 170 -7.06 6.60 -8.18
CA ASP A 170 -5.83 7.09 -8.78
C ASP A 170 -5.44 8.51 -8.30
N LYS A 171 -6.40 9.36 -8.00
CA LYS A 171 -6.14 10.74 -7.57
C LYS A 171 -5.50 10.85 -6.20
N ASN A 172 -5.85 9.94 -5.29
CA ASN A 172 -5.46 9.97 -3.90
C ASN A 172 -4.45 8.89 -3.51
N GLN A 173 -4.21 7.91 -4.37
CA GLN A 173 -3.35 6.76 -4.11
C GLN A 173 -1.95 7.16 -3.58
N ALA A 174 -1.27 8.09 -4.25
CA ALA A 174 0.08 8.51 -3.88
C ALA A 174 0.11 9.15 -2.47
N TYR A 175 -0.88 9.96 -2.14
CA TYR A 175 -0.97 10.66 -0.86
C TYR A 175 -1.32 9.72 0.29
N VAL A 176 -2.29 8.85 0.06
CA VAL A 176 -2.67 7.82 1.05
C VAL A 176 -1.51 6.83 1.26
N LYS A 177 -0.75 6.50 0.20
CA LYS A 177 0.47 5.71 0.35
C LYS A 177 1.50 6.38 1.25
N CYS A 178 1.77 7.67 1.07
CA CYS A 178 2.68 8.41 1.95
C CYS A 178 2.19 8.43 3.42
N LEU A 179 0.86 8.55 3.64
CA LEU A 179 0.28 8.44 4.97
C LEU A 179 0.49 7.04 5.58
N PHE A 180 0.33 6.00 4.78
CA PHE A 180 0.59 4.63 5.23
C PHE A 180 2.08 4.39 5.52
N ASP A 181 2.99 4.96 4.73
CA ASP A 181 4.44 4.93 5.00
C ASP A 181 4.76 5.58 6.34
N GLU A 182 4.13 6.73 6.65
CA GLU A 182 4.28 7.41 7.95
C GLU A 182 3.76 6.56 9.13
N VAL A 183 2.56 5.96 8.98
CA VAL A 183 1.93 5.20 10.06
C VAL A 183 2.52 3.82 10.23
N PHE A 184 2.65 3.05 9.15
CA PHE A 184 3.09 1.65 9.19
C PHE A 184 4.59 1.49 9.02
N GLY A 185 5.25 2.45 8.37
CA GLY A 185 6.66 2.41 7.96
C GLY A 185 6.85 1.85 6.55
N GLU A 186 7.68 2.50 5.74
CA GLU A 186 7.98 2.09 4.35
C GLU A 186 8.43 0.62 4.24
N GLY A 187 9.21 0.16 5.21
CA GLY A 187 9.71 -1.23 5.24
C GLY A 187 8.64 -2.30 5.41
N ASN A 188 7.40 -1.91 5.73
CA ASN A 188 6.26 -2.81 5.91
C ASN A 188 5.29 -2.74 4.70
N PHE A 189 5.63 -1.98 3.67
CA PHE A 189 4.90 -1.98 2.40
C PHE A 189 5.02 -3.36 1.73
N ILE A 190 3.89 -3.95 1.35
CA ILE A 190 3.84 -5.25 0.69
C ILE A 190 3.60 -5.09 -0.80
N SER A 191 2.55 -4.37 -1.18
CA SER A 191 2.17 -4.21 -2.59
C SER A 191 1.18 -3.07 -2.80
N CYS A 192 1.14 -2.56 -4.03
CA CYS A 192 0.04 -1.76 -4.56
C CYS A 192 -0.56 -2.53 -5.73
N VAL A 193 -1.75 -3.10 -5.53
CA VAL A 193 -2.44 -3.92 -6.53
C VAL A 193 -3.34 -3.03 -7.36
N SER A 194 -3.19 -3.07 -8.68
CA SER A 194 -4.12 -2.42 -9.60
C SER A 194 -5.37 -3.27 -9.77
N TRP A 195 -6.52 -2.71 -9.42
CA TRP A 195 -7.82 -3.34 -9.53
C TRP A 195 -8.57 -2.82 -10.75
N LEU A 196 -8.84 -3.67 -11.72
CA LEU A 196 -9.62 -3.29 -12.90
C LEU A 196 -11.08 -3.06 -12.51
N ARG A 197 -11.48 -1.78 -12.45
CA ARG A 197 -12.84 -1.37 -12.08
C ARG A 197 -13.80 -1.41 -13.26
N ASN A 198 -13.36 -0.91 -14.41
CA ASN A 198 -14.16 -0.82 -15.63
C ASN A 198 -13.49 -1.58 -16.76
N TYR A 199 -14.23 -2.47 -17.42
CA TYR A 199 -13.76 -3.23 -18.57
C TYR A 199 -13.82 -2.44 -19.89
N ALA A 200 -14.64 -1.38 -19.93
CA ALA A 200 -14.77 -0.49 -21.09
C ALA A 200 -14.28 0.91 -20.75
N SER A 201 -13.44 1.46 -21.62
CA SER A 201 -13.08 2.89 -21.54
C SER A 201 -14.29 3.74 -21.99
N ALA A 202 -14.56 4.83 -21.28
CA ALA A 202 -15.56 5.80 -21.71
C ALA A 202 -15.05 6.56 -22.93
N ASN A 203 -15.78 6.49 -24.04
CA ASN A 203 -15.43 7.19 -25.31
C ASN A 203 -15.49 8.72 -25.19
N ASP A 204 -16.19 9.23 -24.16
CA ASP A 204 -16.39 10.67 -23.93
C ASP A 204 -15.24 11.31 -23.11
N SER A 205 -14.23 10.55 -22.72
CA SER A 205 -13.12 11.09 -21.97
C SER A 205 -12.21 11.95 -22.85
N LYS A 206 -12.09 13.23 -22.52
CA LYS A 206 -11.11 14.15 -23.16
C LYS A 206 -9.66 13.81 -22.81
N ARG A 207 -9.41 12.89 -21.88
CA ARG A 207 -8.10 12.41 -21.42
C ARG A 207 -8.07 10.89 -21.42
N PHE A 208 -6.99 10.30 -20.96
CA PHE A 208 -6.95 8.85 -20.71
C PHE A 208 -8.04 8.47 -19.69
N ALA A 209 -8.82 7.45 -20.02
CA ALA A 209 -9.84 6.94 -19.11
C ALA A 209 -9.18 6.20 -17.94
N SER A 210 -9.56 6.57 -16.70
CA SER A 210 -9.17 5.80 -15.52
C SER A 210 -10.05 4.57 -15.42
N VAL A 211 -9.47 3.39 -15.62
CA VAL A 211 -10.16 2.09 -15.59
C VAL A 211 -9.77 1.25 -14.38
N VAL A 212 -8.82 1.73 -13.57
CA VAL A 212 -8.30 1.03 -12.41
C VAL A 212 -8.48 1.85 -11.13
N ASP A 213 -8.68 1.14 -10.03
CA ASP A 213 -8.46 1.63 -8.68
C ASP A 213 -7.27 0.86 -8.09
N TYR A 214 -6.80 1.27 -6.92
CA TYR A 214 -5.64 0.69 -6.28
C TYR A 214 -5.99 0.09 -4.94
N LEU A 215 -5.30 -0.98 -4.59
CA LEU A 215 -5.37 -1.60 -3.29
C LEU A 215 -3.98 -1.55 -2.67
N LEU A 216 -3.80 -0.66 -1.69
CA LEU A 216 -2.57 -0.57 -0.92
C LEU A 216 -2.55 -1.67 0.14
N VAL A 217 -1.42 -2.36 0.26
CA VAL A 217 -1.25 -3.49 1.19
C VAL A 217 -0.03 -3.26 2.06
N TYR A 218 -0.22 -3.26 3.38
CA TYR A 218 0.83 -3.11 4.37
C TYR A 218 0.74 -4.19 5.46
N GLY A 219 1.88 -4.69 5.89
CA GLY A 219 1.97 -5.47 7.12
C GLY A 219 2.06 -4.57 8.34
N LYS A 220 1.65 -5.05 9.51
CA LYS A 220 2.00 -4.38 10.77
C LYS A 220 3.51 -4.43 11.00
N THR A 221 4.13 -5.56 10.67
CA THR A 221 5.57 -5.80 10.69
C THR A 221 5.99 -6.54 9.41
N ARG A 222 7.26 -6.86 9.26
CA ARG A 222 7.78 -7.69 8.15
C ARG A 222 7.47 -9.18 8.28
N ASN A 223 6.84 -9.61 9.36
CA ASN A 223 6.62 -11.04 9.68
C ASN A 223 5.33 -11.61 9.05
N TYR A 224 4.72 -10.91 8.07
CA TYR A 224 3.56 -11.45 7.38
C TYR A 224 3.92 -12.70 6.57
N THR A 225 3.01 -13.65 6.52
CA THR A 225 3.11 -14.84 5.65
C THR A 225 1.91 -14.90 4.74
N ARG A 226 2.17 -15.07 3.44
CA ARG A 226 1.11 -15.28 2.47
C ARG A 226 0.74 -16.75 2.41
N ASN A 227 -0.55 -17.05 2.40
CA ASN A 227 -1.03 -18.38 2.08
C ASN A 227 -1.14 -18.54 0.56
N LEU A 228 -0.58 -19.60 0.03
CA LEU A 228 -0.73 -19.95 -1.38
C LEU A 228 -2.11 -20.60 -1.59
N LEU A 229 -2.80 -20.20 -2.63
CA LEU A 229 -3.99 -20.90 -3.07
C LEU A 229 -3.62 -22.29 -3.60
N PRO A 230 -4.49 -23.29 -3.42
CA PRO A 230 -4.29 -24.59 -4.02
C PRO A 230 -4.23 -24.45 -5.55
N ARG A 231 -3.43 -25.29 -6.18
CA ARG A 231 -3.34 -25.31 -7.65
C ARG A 231 -4.68 -25.78 -8.24
N THR A 232 -5.08 -25.17 -9.33
CA THR A 232 -6.23 -25.63 -10.11
C THR A 232 -5.88 -26.90 -10.91
N ASP A 233 -6.88 -27.69 -11.31
CA ASP A 233 -6.67 -28.87 -12.15
C ASP A 233 -5.97 -28.51 -13.46
N LYS A 234 -6.31 -27.38 -14.06
CA LYS A 234 -5.66 -26.86 -15.26
C LYS A 234 -4.16 -26.61 -15.05
N GLN A 235 -3.76 -26.10 -13.90
CA GLN A 235 -2.34 -25.91 -13.54
C GLN A 235 -1.67 -27.26 -13.29
N ASN A 236 -2.34 -28.21 -12.63
CA ASN A 236 -1.83 -29.54 -12.36
C ASN A 236 -1.61 -30.35 -13.64
N GLN A 237 -2.46 -30.21 -14.66
CA GLN A 237 -2.30 -30.87 -15.97
C GLN A 237 -1.01 -30.53 -16.70
N LEU A 238 -0.36 -29.38 -16.37
CA LEU A 238 0.95 -29.01 -16.93
C LEU A 238 2.11 -29.86 -16.37
N TYR A 239 1.94 -30.46 -15.20
CA TYR A 239 2.93 -31.28 -14.51
C TYR A 239 2.73 -32.73 -14.88
N LYS A 240 3.33 -33.15 -16.03
CA LYS A 240 3.07 -34.46 -16.68
C LYS A 240 4.08 -35.55 -16.27
N TYR A 241 5.25 -35.11 -15.78
CA TYR A 241 6.35 -36.02 -15.48
C TYR A 241 6.41 -36.32 -13.99
N ASP A 242 6.83 -37.55 -13.64
CA ASP A 242 7.02 -37.99 -12.27
C ASP A 242 8.35 -38.75 -12.19
N SER A 243 9.23 -38.30 -11.32
CA SER A 243 10.53 -38.94 -11.11
C SER A 243 10.44 -40.13 -10.15
N LEU A 244 9.27 -40.35 -9.54
CA LEU A 244 9.03 -41.39 -8.52
C LEU A 244 9.96 -41.31 -7.30
N ASP A 245 10.49 -40.09 -7.05
CA ASP A 245 11.39 -39.79 -5.94
C ASP A 245 10.66 -39.22 -4.70
N GLY A 246 9.32 -39.28 -4.71
CA GLY A 246 8.46 -38.76 -3.65
C GLY A 246 8.26 -37.24 -3.64
N LYS A 247 8.87 -36.48 -4.56
CA LYS A 247 8.72 -35.02 -4.66
C LYS A 247 7.52 -34.58 -5.49
N GLY A 248 6.85 -35.54 -6.14
CA GLY A 248 5.63 -35.34 -6.94
C GLY A 248 5.91 -34.97 -8.40
N LYS A 249 4.81 -34.64 -9.10
CA LYS A 249 4.87 -34.38 -10.53
C LYS A 249 5.55 -33.04 -10.86
N TRP A 250 6.31 -33.04 -11.95
CA TRP A 250 7.04 -31.89 -12.44
C TRP A 250 6.79 -31.61 -13.93
N ARG A 251 7.24 -30.47 -14.40
CA ARG A 251 7.31 -30.10 -15.82
C ARG A 251 8.69 -29.51 -16.12
N PRO A 252 9.20 -29.69 -17.35
CA PRO A 252 10.40 -28.98 -17.77
C PRO A 252 10.11 -27.47 -17.91
N ASP A 253 11.13 -26.67 -17.74
CA ASP A 253 11.08 -25.24 -17.96
C ASP A 253 12.27 -24.81 -18.83
N ASN A 254 12.22 -23.58 -19.34
CA ASN A 254 13.21 -23.07 -20.26
C ASN A 254 14.54 -22.77 -19.54
N LEU A 255 15.61 -23.40 -19.98
CA LEU A 255 16.96 -23.19 -19.45
C LEU A 255 17.61 -21.90 -19.96
N SER A 256 17.07 -21.26 -21.02
CA SER A 256 17.61 -20.03 -21.60
C SER A 256 16.89 -18.79 -21.11
N VAL A 257 17.62 -17.69 -20.92
CA VAL A 257 17.11 -16.38 -20.49
C VAL A 257 17.29 -15.31 -21.57
N ARG A 258 16.45 -14.26 -21.52
CA ARG A 258 16.49 -13.15 -22.50
C ARG A 258 17.62 -12.15 -22.23
N THR A 259 18.06 -12.02 -20.99
CA THR A 259 19.17 -11.13 -20.64
C THR A 259 20.47 -11.79 -21.07
N TYR A 260 21.04 -11.32 -22.18
CA TYR A 260 22.26 -11.90 -22.74
C TYR A 260 23.48 -11.58 -21.87
N SER A 261 24.31 -12.62 -21.66
CA SER A 261 25.63 -12.54 -21.07
C SER A 261 26.58 -13.49 -21.82
N ALA A 262 27.71 -12.97 -22.29
CA ALA A 262 28.70 -13.77 -23.01
C ALA A 262 29.26 -14.93 -22.17
N ASN A 263 29.29 -14.78 -20.85
CA ASN A 263 29.74 -15.85 -19.93
C ASN A 263 28.79 -17.05 -19.87
N TYR A 264 27.56 -16.88 -20.35
CA TYR A 264 26.51 -17.90 -20.35
C TYR A 264 26.12 -18.34 -21.75
N ASP A 265 26.89 -17.95 -22.76
CA ASP A 265 26.74 -18.34 -24.16
C ASP A 265 27.78 -19.43 -24.51
N TYR A 266 27.43 -20.68 -24.28
CA TYR A 266 28.28 -21.86 -24.49
C TYR A 266 27.41 -23.05 -24.93
N PRO A 267 28.00 -24.04 -25.65
CA PRO A 267 27.26 -25.24 -26.04
C PRO A 267 27.05 -26.15 -24.81
N ILE A 268 25.81 -26.67 -24.67
CA ILE A 268 25.47 -27.78 -23.77
C ILE A 268 25.50 -29.09 -24.59
N ILE A 269 26.29 -30.03 -24.14
CA ILE A 269 26.39 -31.37 -24.79
C ILE A 269 25.34 -32.28 -24.16
N ASN A 270 24.47 -32.86 -25.01
CA ASN A 270 23.53 -33.90 -24.59
C ASN A 270 24.32 -35.20 -24.28
N PRO A 271 24.29 -35.68 -23.03
CA PRO A 271 25.10 -36.86 -22.66
C PRO A 271 24.61 -38.15 -23.31
N ASN A 272 23.38 -38.18 -23.86
CA ASN A 272 22.81 -39.37 -24.47
C ASN A 272 23.12 -39.47 -25.98
N THR A 273 23.34 -38.33 -26.67
CA THR A 273 23.53 -38.30 -28.12
C THR A 273 24.88 -37.72 -28.53
N GLY A 274 25.57 -36.98 -27.64
CA GLY A 274 26.78 -36.22 -27.98
C GLY A 274 26.50 -34.92 -28.75
N GLU A 275 25.23 -34.59 -29.04
CA GLU A 275 24.86 -33.41 -29.79
C GLU A 275 25.03 -32.14 -28.94
N ALA A 276 25.56 -31.09 -29.57
CA ALA A 276 25.78 -29.78 -28.91
C ALA A 276 24.62 -28.83 -29.20
N TYR A 277 24.03 -28.27 -28.16
CA TYR A 277 22.97 -27.29 -28.22
C TYR A 277 23.44 -25.91 -27.77
N ASN A 278 23.38 -24.94 -28.67
CA ASN A 278 23.61 -23.54 -28.33
C ASN A 278 22.33 -22.86 -27.85
N PRO A 279 22.44 -21.78 -27.04
CA PRO A 279 21.24 -21.01 -26.68
C PRO A 279 20.61 -20.38 -27.93
N PRO A 280 19.31 -20.14 -27.94
CA PRO A 280 18.63 -19.47 -29.07
C PRO A 280 19.25 -18.09 -29.32
N LYS A 281 19.26 -17.65 -30.59
CA LYS A 281 19.83 -16.35 -31.00
C LYS A 281 19.32 -15.20 -30.10
N GLY A 282 20.26 -14.41 -29.57
CA GLY A 282 19.95 -13.28 -28.66
C GLY A 282 19.59 -13.70 -27.24
N ARG A 283 19.82 -14.95 -26.86
CA ARG A 283 19.64 -15.48 -25.51
C ARG A 283 20.93 -16.12 -25.01
N CYS A 284 21.00 -16.40 -23.72
CA CYS A 284 22.06 -17.23 -23.14
C CYS A 284 21.44 -18.19 -22.13
N TRP A 285 22.22 -19.14 -21.61
CA TRP A 285 21.75 -20.03 -20.56
C TRP A 285 21.57 -19.25 -19.24
N MET A 286 20.77 -19.78 -18.34
CA MET A 286 20.44 -19.10 -17.08
C MET A 286 21.58 -19.12 -16.05
N THR A 287 22.65 -19.93 -16.28
CA THR A 287 23.76 -20.09 -15.36
C THR A 287 25.04 -20.50 -16.11
N ASN A 288 26.15 -20.65 -15.37
CA ASN A 288 27.45 -21.05 -15.91
C ASN A 288 27.51 -22.55 -16.28
N LYS A 289 28.49 -22.90 -17.11
CA LYS A 289 28.69 -24.23 -17.63
C LYS A 289 28.85 -25.30 -16.54
N GLU A 290 29.64 -25.02 -15.52
CA GLU A 290 29.90 -25.95 -14.40
C GLU A 290 28.62 -26.31 -13.63
N THR A 291 27.73 -25.34 -13.44
CA THR A 291 26.44 -25.56 -12.78
C THR A 291 25.51 -26.41 -13.65
N VAL A 292 25.49 -26.18 -14.96
CA VAL A 292 24.67 -26.99 -15.89
C VAL A 292 25.20 -28.42 -15.96
N GLU A 293 26.52 -28.64 -16.04
CA GLU A 293 27.13 -29.98 -16.01
C GLU A 293 26.79 -30.73 -14.73
N ARG A 294 26.83 -30.05 -13.58
CA ARG A 294 26.38 -30.63 -12.31
C ARG A 294 24.87 -30.99 -12.37
N TRP A 295 24.02 -30.13 -12.89
CA TRP A 295 22.58 -30.43 -13.05
C TRP A 295 22.30 -31.58 -14.00
N ILE A 296 23.09 -31.74 -15.06
CA ILE A 296 23.02 -32.90 -15.94
C ILE A 296 23.33 -34.18 -15.18
N ASN A 297 24.42 -34.17 -14.39
CA ASN A 297 24.82 -35.33 -13.59
C ASN A 297 23.82 -35.68 -12.47
N GLU A 298 23.13 -34.66 -11.94
CA GLU A 298 22.05 -34.81 -10.97
C GLU A 298 20.72 -35.22 -11.61
N GLY A 299 20.63 -35.35 -12.94
CA GLY A 299 19.40 -35.68 -13.66
C GLY A 299 18.35 -34.56 -13.67
N ARG A 300 18.77 -33.30 -13.44
CA ARG A 300 17.89 -32.12 -13.36
C ARG A 300 17.70 -31.42 -14.70
N VAL A 301 18.45 -31.79 -15.73
CA VAL A 301 18.26 -31.27 -17.10
C VAL A 301 17.51 -32.32 -17.93
N PHE A 302 16.40 -31.89 -18.50
CA PHE A 302 15.54 -32.74 -19.30
C PHE A 302 15.82 -32.57 -20.80
N PHE A 303 16.12 -33.68 -21.48
CA PHE A 303 16.41 -33.70 -22.91
C PHE A 303 15.27 -34.31 -23.75
N GLY A 304 14.04 -34.18 -23.29
CA GLY A 304 12.87 -34.82 -23.92
C GLY A 304 12.67 -36.26 -23.43
N GLN A 305 11.49 -36.83 -23.75
CA GLN A 305 11.18 -38.23 -23.39
C GLN A 305 12.08 -39.24 -24.06
N ASP A 306 12.47 -38.99 -25.31
CA ASP A 306 13.39 -39.81 -26.11
C ASP A 306 14.86 -39.52 -25.79
N LYS A 307 15.14 -38.59 -24.85
CA LYS A 307 16.47 -38.12 -24.44
C LYS A 307 17.31 -37.53 -25.58
N LYS A 308 16.69 -37.13 -26.70
CA LYS A 308 17.37 -36.56 -27.86
C LYS A 308 17.09 -35.08 -28.11
N GLY A 309 16.27 -34.45 -27.28
CA GLY A 309 15.87 -33.05 -27.40
C GLY A 309 16.88 -32.06 -26.86
N ALA A 310 16.59 -30.76 -27.07
CA ALA A 310 17.34 -29.68 -26.50
C ALA A 310 17.17 -29.62 -24.96
N PRO A 311 18.17 -29.10 -24.24
CA PRO A 311 18.13 -29.04 -22.78
C PRO A 311 17.03 -28.10 -22.27
N GLN A 312 16.27 -28.56 -21.27
CA GLN A 312 15.19 -27.85 -20.58
C GLN A 312 15.32 -27.99 -19.07
#